data_7e184f0aaa106a3f3a07fc071fdd9d4e
#
_entry.id   7e184f0aaa106a3f3a07fc071fdd9d4e
#
_cell.length_a   1.000
_cell.length_b   1.000
_cell.length_c   1.000
_cell.angle_alpha   90.00
_cell.angle_beta   90.00
_cell.angle_gamma   90.00
#
_symmetry.space_group_name_H-M   'P 1'
#
loop_
_entity.id
_entity.type
_entity.pdbx_description
1 polymer ?
#
loop_
_entity_poly.entity_id
_entity_poly.type
_entity_poly.pdbx_seq_one_letter_code
_entity_poly.pdbx_strand_id
1 'polypeptide(L)'
;VRPGDRVVLKPNWVKEHDERHPGPDQWEHVVTHPSVIESVIIWVAKHLKGNGSITICDAPQTDSSFAKLSHYCGLEELIEQGRIDFPGLKIELLALRPEEWESVDGVTVSKKKLSGDPMGNTFIALNDASEFFGFSGNGQLYGASFNINETNEHHHDDRHEYMLCRTPMDADVLINI
;
A
#
# COMPACT_ATOMS: atom_id res chain seq x y z
N VAL A 1 10.95 14.98 -9.70
CA VAL A 1 11.84 14.56 -8.61
C VAL A 1 13.05 15.50 -8.58
N ARG A 2 13.39 16.03 -7.42
CA ARG A 2 14.47 16.98 -7.16
C ARG A 2 15.28 16.54 -5.94
N PRO A 3 16.53 16.94 -5.80
CA PRO A 3 17.30 16.73 -4.57
C PRO A 3 16.56 17.28 -3.35
N GLY A 4 16.43 16.47 -2.32
CA GLY A 4 15.70 16.76 -1.09
C GLY A 4 14.26 16.22 -1.03
N ASP A 5 13.68 15.80 -2.16
CA ASP A 5 12.31 15.26 -2.17
C ASP A 5 12.22 13.94 -1.38
N ARG A 6 11.08 13.77 -0.70
CA ARG A 6 10.59 12.49 -0.18
C ARG A 6 9.73 11.85 -1.27
N VAL A 7 10.25 10.83 -1.93
CA VAL A 7 9.58 10.15 -3.03
C VAL A 7 8.96 8.86 -2.52
N VAL A 8 7.66 8.70 -2.76
CA VAL A 8 6.96 7.43 -2.49
C VAL A 8 6.69 6.72 -3.81
N LEU A 9 7.11 5.46 -3.89
CA LEU A 9 6.75 4.54 -4.96
C LEU A 9 5.62 3.64 -4.44
N LYS A 10 4.48 3.67 -5.10
CA LYS A 10 3.37 2.79 -4.80
C LYS A 10 3.23 1.74 -5.91
N PRO A 11 3.81 0.55 -5.76
CA PRO A 11 3.50 -0.58 -6.61
C PRO A 11 2.09 -1.10 -6.31
N ASN A 12 1.57 -1.94 -7.17
CA ASN A 12 0.32 -2.65 -6.92
C ASN A 12 0.65 -4.06 -6.39
N TRP A 13 0.56 -4.24 -5.08
CA TRP A 13 0.75 -5.52 -4.42
C TRP A 13 -0.60 -6.05 -3.93
N VAL A 14 -1.27 -6.88 -4.72
CA VAL A 14 -2.58 -7.41 -4.35
C VAL A 14 -2.43 -8.53 -3.32
N LYS A 15 -1.74 -9.61 -3.70
CA LYS A 15 -1.58 -10.81 -2.88
C LYS A 15 -0.31 -11.57 -3.30
N GLU A 16 0.23 -12.44 -2.44
CA GLU A 16 1.40 -13.26 -2.75
C GLU A 16 1.13 -14.41 -3.74
N HIS A 17 -0.12 -14.64 -4.12
CA HIS A 17 -0.50 -15.68 -5.09
C HIS A 17 -1.80 -15.33 -5.82
N ASP A 18 -1.96 -15.89 -7.02
CA ASP A 18 -3.22 -15.85 -7.77
C ASP A 18 -3.76 -17.27 -7.90
N GLU A 19 -4.86 -17.58 -7.23
CA GLU A 19 -5.49 -18.89 -7.24
C GLU A 19 -6.00 -19.31 -8.63
N ARG A 20 -6.20 -18.35 -9.53
CA ARG A 20 -6.63 -18.60 -10.92
C ARG A 20 -5.49 -19.04 -11.83
N HIS A 21 -4.25 -18.81 -11.42
CA HIS A 21 -3.03 -19.12 -12.18
C HIS A 21 -2.05 -19.88 -11.28
N PRO A 22 -2.37 -21.14 -10.90
CA PRO A 22 -1.51 -21.91 -10.01
C PRO A 22 -0.16 -22.22 -10.65
N GLY A 23 0.92 -22.09 -9.88
CA GLY A 23 2.28 -22.37 -10.33
C GLY A 23 3.31 -21.61 -9.49
N PRO A 24 4.61 -21.82 -9.73
CA PRO A 24 5.65 -21.14 -8.96
C PRO A 24 5.67 -19.63 -9.16
N ASP A 25 5.23 -19.15 -10.33
CA ASP A 25 5.25 -17.72 -10.71
C ASP A 25 3.86 -17.08 -10.59
N GLN A 26 2.93 -17.72 -9.87
CA GLN A 26 1.55 -17.23 -9.70
C GLN A 26 1.44 -15.81 -9.12
N TRP A 27 2.44 -15.37 -8.35
CA TRP A 27 2.51 -14.03 -7.78
C TRP A 27 2.68 -12.94 -8.85
N GLU A 28 3.31 -13.24 -9.99
CA GLU A 28 3.55 -12.26 -11.06
C GLU A 28 2.27 -11.70 -11.69
N HIS A 29 1.16 -12.41 -11.55
CA HIS A 29 -0.13 -11.99 -12.11
C HIS A 29 -0.86 -10.94 -11.27
N VAL A 30 -0.43 -10.75 -10.02
CA VAL A 30 -1.16 -9.94 -9.04
C VAL A 30 -0.29 -8.90 -8.32
N VAL A 31 0.95 -8.72 -8.79
CA VAL A 31 1.87 -7.71 -8.22
C VAL A 31 2.64 -6.98 -9.32
N THR A 32 3.04 -5.76 -9.03
CA THR A 32 4.00 -5.04 -9.87
C THR A 32 5.34 -5.78 -9.82
N HIS A 33 5.85 -6.18 -10.97
CA HIS A 33 7.07 -6.98 -11.07
C HIS A 33 8.30 -6.23 -10.50
N PRO A 34 9.17 -6.88 -9.73
CA PRO A 34 10.33 -6.26 -9.08
C PRO A 34 11.24 -5.46 -10.02
N SER A 35 11.43 -5.93 -11.26
CA SER A 35 12.26 -5.21 -12.25
C SER A 35 11.71 -3.83 -12.63
N VAL A 36 10.39 -3.64 -12.56
CA VAL A 36 9.76 -2.33 -12.75
C VAL A 36 10.10 -1.43 -11.57
N ILE A 37 9.93 -1.96 -10.35
CA ILE A 37 10.26 -1.25 -9.11
C ILE A 37 11.73 -0.82 -9.11
N GLU A 38 12.65 -1.75 -9.42
CA GLU A 38 14.08 -1.49 -9.52
C GLU A 38 14.40 -0.36 -10.52
N SER A 39 13.83 -0.43 -11.71
CA SER A 39 14.03 0.56 -12.75
C SER A 39 13.61 1.96 -12.30
N VAL A 40 12.49 2.05 -11.58
CA VAL A 40 12.00 3.33 -11.05
C VAL A 40 12.85 3.82 -9.88
N ILE A 41 13.31 2.93 -8.99
CA ILE A 41 14.28 3.29 -7.91
C ILE A 41 15.54 3.91 -8.52
N ILE A 42 16.13 3.26 -9.51
CA ILE A 42 17.35 3.74 -10.17
C ILE A 42 17.11 5.12 -10.81
N TRP A 43 15.98 5.29 -11.48
CA TRP A 43 15.63 6.56 -12.10
C TRP A 43 15.45 7.68 -11.06
N VAL A 44 14.70 7.43 -10.00
CA VAL A 44 14.46 8.38 -8.91
C VAL A 44 15.77 8.74 -8.20
N ALA A 45 16.57 7.74 -7.85
CA ALA A 45 17.84 7.93 -7.14
C ALA A 45 18.81 8.83 -7.91
N LYS A 46 18.89 8.67 -9.24
CA LYS A 46 19.70 9.55 -10.11
C LYS A 46 19.24 11.01 -10.06
N HIS A 47 17.93 11.26 -9.93
CA HIS A 47 17.39 12.62 -9.85
C HIS A 47 17.52 13.24 -8.45
N LEU A 48 17.48 12.43 -7.39
CA LEU A 48 17.72 12.87 -6.02
C LEU A 48 19.19 13.23 -5.75
N LYS A 49 20.14 12.73 -6.53
CA LYS A 49 21.58 13.06 -6.44
C LYS A 49 22.15 12.87 -5.03
N GLY A 50 21.74 11.81 -4.34
CA GLY A 50 22.21 11.51 -2.99
C GLY A 50 21.57 12.33 -1.86
N ASN A 51 20.54 13.10 -2.16
CA ASN A 51 19.81 13.90 -1.17
C ASN A 51 18.31 13.66 -1.30
N GLY A 52 17.69 13.09 -0.27
CA GLY A 52 16.25 12.76 -0.22
C GLY A 52 16.00 11.33 0.25
N SER A 53 14.78 10.86 0.02
CA SER A 53 14.39 9.50 0.39
C SER A 53 13.50 8.85 -0.66
N ILE A 54 13.53 7.51 -0.69
CA ILE A 54 12.64 6.68 -1.51
C ILE A 54 11.95 5.70 -0.56
N THR A 55 10.63 5.76 -0.49
CA THR A 55 9.82 4.80 0.27
C THR A 55 8.97 4.00 -0.69
N ILE A 56 9.18 2.69 -0.73
CA ILE A 56 8.37 1.76 -1.51
C ILE A 56 7.32 1.20 -0.58
N CYS A 57 6.04 1.43 -0.87
CA CYS A 57 4.97 1.01 0.04
C CYS A 57 3.65 0.71 -0.66
N ASP A 58 2.90 -0.21 -0.08
CA ASP A 58 1.51 -0.50 -0.43
C ASP A 58 0.77 -1.11 0.76
N ALA A 59 -0.53 -1.30 0.60
CA ALA A 59 -1.41 -2.00 1.53
C ALA A 59 -2.03 -3.23 0.82
N PRO A 60 -1.31 -4.36 0.69
CA PRO A 60 -1.85 -5.58 0.10
C PRO A 60 -3.17 -6.03 0.75
N GLN A 61 -3.91 -6.94 0.13
CA GLN A 61 -5.13 -7.49 0.72
C GLN A 61 -4.90 -8.00 2.14
N THR A 62 -5.90 -7.87 3.00
CA THR A 62 -5.79 -8.23 4.43
C THR A 62 -5.39 -9.69 4.64
N ASP A 63 -5.82 -10.59 3.77
CA ASP A 63 -5.49 -12.02 3.78
C ASP A 63 -4.19 -12.38 3.02
N SER A 64 -3.42 -11.38 2.59
CA SER A 64 -2.09 -11.57 2.00
C SER A 64 -1.01 -11.55 3.09
N SER A 65 0.00 -12.41 2.97
CA SER A 65 1.21 -12.32 3.78
C SER A 65 2.26 -11.43 3.13
N PHE A 66 2.50 -10.25 3.71
CA PHE A 66 3.53 -9.34 3.19
C PHE A 66 4.94 -9.97 3.24
N ALA A 67 5.22 -10.78 4.25
CA ALA A 67 6.51 -11.47 4.35
C ALA A 67 6.72 -12.46 3.19
N LYS A 68 5.68 -13.23 2.82
CA LYS A 68 5.76 -14.13 1.66
C LYS A 68 5.86 -13.36 0.35
N LEU A 69 5.08 -12.30 0.19
CA LEU A 69 5.11 -11.42 -0.97
C LEU A 69 6.51 -10.81 -1.15
N SER A 70 7.09 -10.25 -0.09
CA SER A 70 8.44 -9.69 -0.09
C SER A 70 9.48 -10.74 -0.48
N HIS A 71 9.38 -11.94 0.08
CA HIS A 71 10.29 -13.04 -0.23
C HIS A 71 10.19 -13.49 -1.70
N TYR A 72 8.97 -13.73 -2.22
CA TYR A 72 8.79 -14.17 -3.61
C TYR A 72 9.25 -13.12 -4.63
N CYS A 73 9.03 -11.86 -4.33
CA CYS A 73 9.44 -10.75 -5.18
C CYS A 73 10.91 -10.32 -4.99
N GLY A 74 11.64 -10.90 -4.01
CA GLY A 74 13.01 -10.48 -3.71
C GLY A 74 13.11 -9.00 -3.32
N LEU A 75 12.08 -8.45 -2.61
CA LEU A 75 12.03 -7.02 -2.35
C LEU A 75 13.08 -6.57 -1.33
N GLU A 76 13.42 -7.41 -0.36
CA GLU A 76 14.42 -7.09 0.65
C GLU A 76 15.81 -6.97 0.02
N GLU A 77 16.17 -7.90 -0.85
CA GLU A 77 17.43 -7.90 -1.60
C GLU A 77 17.50 -6.69 -2.55
N LEU A 78 16.39 -6.38 -3.21
CA LEU A 78 16.31 -5.22 -4.11
C LEU A 78 16.52 -3.90 -3.35
N ILE A 79 15.91 -3.75 -2.19
CA ILE A 79 16.06 -2.56 -1.35
C ILE A 79 17.50 -2.45 -0.82
N GLU A 80 18.08 -3.56 -0.37
CA GLU A 80 19.46 -3.57 0.12
C GLU A 80 20.46 -3.22 -0.99
N GLN A 81 20.27 -3.75 -2.20
CA GLN A 81 21.07 -3.37 -3.34
C GLN A 81 20.93 -1.86 -3.64
N GLY A 82 19.71 -1.33 -3.59
CA GLY A 82 19.48 0.11 -3.76
C GLY A 82 20.23 0.98 -2.73
N ARG A 83 20.31 0.54 -1.48
CA ARG A 83 21.09 1.22 -0.42
C ARG A 83 22.57 1.20 -0.68
N ILE A 84 23.08 0.08 -1.20
CA ILE A 84 24.51 -0.07 -1.59
C ILE A 84 24.84 0.85 -2.75
N ASP A 85 24.00 0.87 -3.78
CA ASP A 85 24.24 1.63 -5.01
C ASP A 85 24.08 3.15 -4.80
N PHE A 86 23.21 3.54 -3.85
CA PHE A 86 22.89 4.95 -3.57
C PHE A 86 23.04 5.29 -2.07
N PRO A 87 24.25 5.22 -1.50
CA PRO A 87 24.46 5.30 -0.04
C PRO A 87 24.07 6.66 0.58
N GLY A 88 23.85 7.70 -0.23
CA GLY A 88 23.37 9.00 0.25
C GLY A 88 21.84 9.09 0.43
N LEU A 89 21.09 8.04 0.01
CA LEU A 89 19.64 8.03 0.08
C LEU A 89 19.14 7.11 1.17
N LYS A 90 18.06 7.53 1.84
CA LYS A 90 17.28 6.66 2.69
C LYS A 90 16.29 5.89 1.81
N ILE A 91 16.44 4.55 1.70
CA ILE A 91 15.54 3.69 0.93
C ILE A 91 14.84 2.73 1.89
N GLU A 92 13.51 2.73 1.89
CA GLU A 92 12.68 1.96 2.83
C GLU A 92 11.59 1.17 2.10
N LEU A 93 11.25 0.02 2.67
CA LEU A 93 10.14 -0.84 2.27
C LEU A 93 9.11 -0.88 3.40
N LEU A 94 7.84 -0.57 3.12
CA LEU A 94 6.78 -0.52 4.12
C LEU A 94 5.53 -1.27 3.66
N ALA A 95 4.97 -2.08 4.57
CA ALA A 95 3.58 -2.53 4.48
C ALA A 95 2.71 -1.57 5.29
N LEU A 96 1.77 -0.89 4.65
CA LEU A 96 0.97 0.15 5.30
C LEU A 96 -0.27 -0.39 6.03
N ARG A 97 -0.54 -1.69 5.94
CA ARG A 97 -1.70 -2.31 6.59
C ARG A 97 -1.58 -2.30 8.11
N PRO A 98 -2.69 -2.03 8.82
CA PRO A 98 -2.73 -2.12 10.28
C PRO A 98 -2.89 -3.57 10.78
N GLU A 99 -3.31 -4.51 9.92
CA GLU A 99 -3.55 -5.91 10.28
C GLU A 99 -3.37 -6.87 9.10
N GLU A 100 -3.11 -8.13 9.41
CA GLU A 100 -3.02 -9.25 8.49
C GLU A 100 -3.95 -10.35 8.99
N TRP A 101 -4.72 -10.95 8.08
CA TRP A 101 -5.70 -11.97 8.39
C TRP A 101 -5.22 -13.33 7.90
N GLU A 102 -5.41 -14.34 8.72
CA GLU A 102 -5.23 -15.72 8.33
C GLU A 102 -6.59 -16.33 8.01
N SER A 103 -6.70 -16.93 6.85
CA SER A 103 -7.93 -17.58 6.41
C SER A 103 -7.69 -19.05 6.10
N VAL A 104 -8.64 -19.90 6.50
CA VAL A 104 -8.69 -21.32 6.18
C VAL A 104 -10.03 -21.58 5.49
N ASP A 105 -9.99 -22.16 4.30
CA ASP A 105 -11.19 -22.44 3.48
C ASP A 105 -12.11 -21.21 3.29
N GLY A 106 -11.50 -20.03 3.12
CA GLY A 106 -12.22 -18.77 2.94
C GLY A 106 -12.81 -18.17 4.22
N VAL A 107 -12.53 -18.77 5.38
CA VAL A 107 -12.98 -18.27 6.69
C VAL A 107 -11.79 -17.65 7.42
N THR A 108 -11.91 -16.41 7.85
CA THR A 108 -10.90 -15.75 8.69
C THR A 108 -10.86 -16.41 10.06
N VAL A 109 -9.72 -17.03 10.40
CA VAL A 109 -9.51 -17.76 11.68
C VAL A 109 -8.71 -16.94 12.68
N SER A 110 -7.87 -16.03 12.22
CA SER A 110 -7.11 -15.13 13.09
C SER A 110 -6.85 -13.78 12.43
N LYS A 111 -6.59 -12.76 13.26
CA LYS A 111 -6.17 -11.43 12.83
C LYS A 111 -4.91 -11.04 13.61
N LYS A 112 -3.84 -10.75 12.89
CA LYS A 112 -2.58 -10.29 13.45
C LYS A 112 -2.48 -8.78 13.29
N LYS A 113 -2.25 -8.08 14.39
CA LYS A 113 -1.99 -6.64 14.36
C LYS A 113 -0.59 -6.38 13.77
N LEU A 114 -0.50 -5.44 12.85
CA LEU A 114 0.73 -4.95 12.24
C LEU A 114 1.02 -3.51 12.70
N SER A 115 2.20 -3.01 12.36
CA SER A 115 2.59 -1.64 12.71
C SER A 115 1.76 -0.58 11.97
N GLY A 116 1.27 -0.90 10.77
CA GLY A 116 0.61 0.06 9.90
C GLY A 116 1.57 1.13 9.36
N ASP A 117 0.98 2.23 8.89
CA ASP A 117 1.77 3.37 8.43
C ASP A 117 2.50 4.04 9.61
N PRO A 118 3.84 4.17 9.58
CA PRO A 118 4.60 4.81 10.66
C PRO A 118 4.25 6.30 10.86
N MET A 119 3.70 6.96 9.84
CA MET A 119 3.18 8.32 9.93
C MET A 119 1.71 8.38 10.38
N GLY A 120 1.08 7.23 10.57
CA GLY A 120 -0.34 7.10 10.91
C GLY A 120 -1.26 7.33 9.72
N ASN A 121 -2.55 7.47 10.03
CA ASN A 121 -3.61 7.68 9.06
C ASN A 121 -4.25 9.06 9.24
N THR A 122 -4.92 9.53 8.19
CA THR A 122 -5.74 10.75 8.22
C THR A 122 -7.08 10.48 7.55
N PHE A 123 -8.13 11.15 8.02
CA PHE A 123 -9.42 11.17 7.34
C PHE A 123 -9.51 12.37 6.41
N ILE A 124 -9.97 12.11 5.20
CA ILE A 124 -10.29 13.14 4.22
C ILE A 124 -11.79 13.15 4.03
N ALA A 125 -12.44 14.22 4.46
CA ALA A 125 -13.86 14.44 4.27
C ALA A 125 -14.07 15.14 2.92
N LEU A 126 -14.74 14.47 1.99
CA LEU A 126 -15.09 15.05 0.69
C LEU A 126 -16.44 15.79 0.77
N ASN A 127 -17.35 15.36 1.63
CA ASN A 127 -18.67 15.96 1.83
C ASN A 127 -19.36 16.31 0.49
N ASP A 128 -19.65 17.59 0.24
CA ASP A 128 -20.28 18.09 -0.97
C ASP A 128 -19.41 17.99 -2.24
N ALA A 129 -18.12 17.77 -2.11
CA ALA A 129 -17.23 17.44 -3.23
C ALA A 129 -17.26 15.96 -3.62
N SER A 130 -17.97 15.10 -2.87
CA SER A 130 -18.12 13.70 -3.21
C SER A 130 -19.21 13.50 -4.27
N GLU A 131 -18.95 12.64 -5.26
CA GLU A 131 -19.97 12.16 -6.20
C GLU A 131 -21.09 11.35 -5.51
N PHE A 132 -20.86 10.92 -4.27
CA PHE A 132 -21.85 10.22 -3.42
C PHE A 132 -22.62 11.18 -2.51
N PHE A 133 -22.45 12.50 -2.64
CA PHE A 133 -23.19 13.45 -1.81
C PHE A 133 -24.70 13.23 -1.90
N GLY A 134 -25.36 13.13 -0.75
CA GLY A 134 -26.78 12.79 -0.65
C GLY A 134 -27.11 11.29 -0.77
N PHE A 135 -26.12 10.42 -0.93
CA PHE A 135 -26.34 8.97 -1.00
C PHE A 135 -26.18 8.33 0.38
N SER A 136 -27.26 7.79 0.94
CA SER A 136 -27.24 7.22 2.30
C SER A 136 -26.81 5.74 2.36
N GLY A 137 -26.90 4.99 1.27
CA GLY A 137 -26.67 3.53 1.26
C GLY A 137 -27.63 2.77 2.19
N ASN A 138 -28.55 3.45 2.89
CA ASN A 138 -29.50 2.90 3.86
C ASN A 138 -28.85 2.03 4.95
N GLY A 139 -27.62 2.37 5.38
CA GLY A 139 -26.87 1.60 6.36
C GLY A 139 -26.40 0.22 5.87
N GLN A 140 -26.35 -0.01 4.57
CA GLN A 140 -26.00 -1.30 3.97
C GLN A 140 -24.71 -1.26 3.15
N LEU A 141 -23.90 -0.21 3.31
CA LEU A 141 -22.59 -0.16 2.69
C LEU A 141 -21.67 -1.22 3.32
N TYR A 142 -21.04 -1.99 2.47
CA TYR A 142 -20.22 -3.12 2.88
C TYR A 142 -18.74 -2.73 2.95
N GLY A 143 -18.05 -3.20 3.98
CA GLY A 143 -16.63 -3.04 4.16
C GLY A 143 -15.91 -4.39 4.30
N ALA A 144 -14.62 -4.43 4.00
CA ALA A 144 -13.81 -5.65 4.06
C ALA A 144 -13.71 -6.26 5.47
N SER A 145 -13.90 -5.46 6.52
CA SER A 145 -13.81 -5.91 7.92
C SER A 145 -15.06 -6.63 8.44
N PHE A 146 -16.10 -6.81 7.64
CA PHE A 146 -17.42 -7.28 8.07
C PHE A 146 -18.11 -6.39 9.13
N ASN A 147 -17.48 -5.30 9.52
CA ASN A 147 -18.07 -4.29 10.38
C ASN A 147 -18.71 -3.20 9.52
N ILE A 148 -19.93 -3.45 9.07
CA ILE A 148 -20.66 -2.49 8.23
C ILE A 148 -20.97 -1.18 8.97
N ASN A 149 -21.00 -1.19 10.32
CA ASN A 149 -21.31 -0.01 11.10
C ASN A 149 -20.28 1.08 10.92
N GLU A 150 -18.98 0.74 10.99
CA GLU A 150 -17.89 1.69 10.81
C GLU A 150 -17.93 2.33 9.42
N THR A 151 -18.12 1.53 8.36
CA THR A 151 -18.24 2.06 7.00
C THR A 151 -19.45 2.98 6.87
N ASN A 152 -20.62 2.58 7.40
CA ASN A 152 -21.84 3.38 7.29
C ASN A 152 -21.84 4.62 8.19
N GLU A 153 -21.02 4.66 9.25
CA GLU A 153 -20.81 5.86 10.06
C GLU A 153 -20.04 6.94 9.28
N HIS A 154 -19.14 6.53 8.40
CA HIS A 154 -18.29 7.43 7.61
C HIS A 154 -18.84 7.73 6.20
N HIS A 155 -19.88 7.01 5.76
CA HIS A 155 -20.48 7.15 4.43
C HIS A 155 -21.99 7.14 4.51
N HIS A 156 -22.61 8.31 4.70
CA HIS A 156 -24.05 8.50 4.68
C HIS A 156 -24.40 9.96 4.34
N ASP A 157 -25.48 10.16 3.61
CA ASP A 157 -26.06 11.46 3.26
C ASP A 157 -25.01 12.48 2.74
N ASP A 158 -24.63 13.43 3.57
CA ASP A 158 -23.66 14.49 3.27
C ASP A 158 -22.25 14.21 3.85
N ARG A 159 -22.07 13.08 4.57
CA ARG A 159 -20.79 12.68 5.15
C ARG A 159 -20.13 11.58 4.33
N HIS A 160 -19.01 11.90 3.66
CA HIS A 160 -18.22 10.93 2.92
C HIS A 160 -16.73 11.13 3.24
N GLU A 161 -16.22 10.27 4.14
CA GLU A 161 -14.88 10.32 4.68
C GLU A 161 -14.06 9.11 4.28
N TYR A 162 -12.81 9.33 3.89
CA TYR A 162 -11.89 8.29 3.48
C TYR A 162 -10.65 8.30 4.37
N MET A 163 -10.33 7.16 4.96
CA MET A 163 -9.10 7.00 5.75
C MET A 163 -7.93 6.68 4.81
N LEU A 164 -6.92 7.53 4.81
CA LEU A 164 -5.73 7.37 3.99
C LEU A 164 -4.47 7.31 4.85
N CYS A 165 -3.49 6.52 4.40
CA CYS A 165 -2.15 6.46 4.98
C CYS A 165 -1.41 7.77 4.74
N ARG A 166 -0.76 8.32 5.76
CA ARG A 166 -0.07 9.59 5.66
C ARG A 166 1.25 9.52 4.89
N THR A 167 1.95 8.40 4.93
CA THR A 167 3.22 8.26 4.19
C THR A 167 3.08 8.64 2.71
N PRO A 168 2.12 8.11 1.91
CA PRO A 168 1.95 8.55 0.53
C PRO A 168 1.32 9.95 0.42
N MET A 169 0.48 10.37 1.37
CA MET A 169 -0.18 11.68 1.33
C MET A 169 0.78 12.84 1.60
N ASP A 170 1.74 12.65 2.48
CA ASP A 170 2.72 13.67 2.89
C ASP A 170 4.00 13.62 2.02
N ALA A 171 4.05 12.80 0.98
CA ALA A 171 5.17 12.73 0.04
C ALA A 171 5.27 14.00 -0.81
N ASP A 172 6.51 14.41 -1.14
CA ASP A 172 6.75 15.49 -2.09
C ASP A 172 6.46 15.03 -3.53
N VAL A 173 6.67 13.72 -3.79
CA VAL A 173 6.35 13.08 -5.07
C VAL A 173 5.80 11.67 -4.81
N LEU A 174 4.62 11.37 -5.34
CA LEU A 174 4.03 10.04 -5.37
C LEU A 174 4.07 9.48 -6.80
N ILE A 175 4.69 8.30 -6.96
CA ILE A 175 4.76 7.57 -8.24
C ILE A 175 3.99 6.25 -8.07
N ASN A 176 2.88 6.13 -8.74
CA ASN A 176 2.08 4.90 -8.79
C ASN A 176 2.53 4.05 -9.99
N ILE A 177 2.87 2.77 -9.78
CA ILE A 177 3.47 1.86 -10.77
C ILE A 177 2.79 0.49 -10.79
#